data_ff6fbaa85089274da0756dbaac9b5de1
#
_entry.id   ff6fbaa85089274da0756dbaac9b5de1
#
_cell.length_a   1.000
_cell.length_b   1.000
_cell.length_c   1.000
_cell.angle_alpha   90.00
_cell.angle_beta   90.00
_cell.angle_gamma   90.00
#
_symmetry.space_group_name_H-M   'P 1'
#
loop_
_entity.id
_entity.type
_entity.pdbx_description
1 polymer ?
#
loop_
_entity_poly.entity_id
_entity_poly.type
_entity_poly.pdbx_seq_one_letter_code
_entity_poly.pdbx_strand_id
1 'polypeptide(L)'
;MRLLVVEDQSLLRQQLSQGLTRHGYVVDDAADGRAGLYFATEFDYDAAIIDLGLPLLDGISLIRQIRAKGKTFPILILTARGDWQDKVGGLDAGADDYVVKPFQLEEILARLNALLRRAAGFSKPLIEFGPIALDTSGKRVTLNGSNVDLTAYEYKMIEYLMLHPGQVISKTELTEHLYAQDYDRDSNVLEVFVRRLRQKLDPDDTLKPIETIRGQGYRFRDGS
;
A
#
# COMPACT_ATOMS: atom_id res chain seq x y z
N MET A 1 1.56 -2.50 -3.90
CA MET A 1 1.49 -2.12 -2.47
C MET A 1 1.50 -3.38 -1.63
N ARG A 2 2.37 -3.44 -0.62
CA ARG A 2 2.56 -4.60 0.26
C ARG A 2 1.94 -4.32 1.64
N LEU A 3 1.10 -5.22 2.12
CA LEU A 3 0.35 -5.08 3.36
C LEU A 3 0.72 -6.20 4.34
N LEU A 4 0.75 -5.86 5.64
CA LEU A 4 0.82 -6.85 6.72
C LEU A 4 -0.57 -7.00 7.35
N VAL A 5 -1.06 -8.23 7.49
CA VAL A 5 -2.31 -8.56 8.19
C VAL A 5 -1.96 -9.37 9.43
N VAL A 6 -2.32 -8.89 10.63
CA VAL A 6 -2.13 -9.60 11.88
C VAL A 6 -3.49 -9.87 12.52
N GLU A 7 -3.92 -11.14 12.48
CA GLU A 7 -5.24 -11.60 12.93
C GLU A 7 -5.15 -13.05 13.39
N ASP A 8 -5.60 -13.35 14.59
CA ASP A 8 -5.50 -14.69 15.18
C ASP A 8 -6.54 -15.67 14.61
N GLN A 9 -7.74 -15.19 14.29
CA GLN A 9 -8.80 -16.02 13.73
C GLN A 9 -8.46 -16.45 12.30
N SER A 10 -8.09 -17.70 12.11
CA SER A 10 -7.58 -18.23 10.84
C SER A 10 -8.50 -17.98 9.64
N LEU A 11 -9.82 -18.15 9.82
CA LEU A 11 -10.79 -17.93 8.75
C LEU A 11 -10.84 -16.44 8.34
N LEU A 12 -10.90 -15.53 9.32
CA LEU A 12 -10.95 -14.09 9.05
C LEU A 12 -9.64 -13.62 8.42
N ARG A 13 -8.49 -14.07 8.92
CA ARG A 13 -7.17 -13.78 8.35
C ARG A 13 -7.10 -14.20 6.88
N GLN A 14 -7.52 -15.44 6.57
CA GLN A 14 -7.55 -15.94 5.19
C GLN A 14 -8.49 -15.13 4.30
N GLN A 15 -9.69 -14.80 4.77
CA GLN A 15 -10.67 -14.00 4.02
C GLN A 15 -10.13 -12.61 3.70
N LEU A 16 -9.51 -11.95 4.69
CA LEU A 16 -8.86 -10.65 4.50
C LEU A 16 -7.72 -10.73 3.50
N SER A 17 -6.78 -11.64 3.72
CA SER A 17 -5.60 -11.78 2.84
C SER A 17 -6.01 -12.09 1.41
N GLN A 18 -6.93 -13.02 1.18
CA GLN A 18 -7.45 -13.33 -0.15
C GLN A 18 -8.22 -12.15 -0.77
N GLY A 19 -9.04 -11.47 0.02
CA GLY A 19 -9.80 -10.31 -0.42
C GLY A 19 -8.87 -9.18 -0.88
N LEU A 20 -7.87 -8.84 -0.08
CA LEU A 20 -6.87 -7.83 -0.40
C LEU A 20 -6.03 -8.21 -1.62
N THR A 21 -5.62 -9.48 -1.72
CA THR A 21 -4.85 -9.98 -2.87
C THR A 21 -5.65 -9.87 -4.18
N ARG A 22 -6.95 -10.20 -4.17
CA ARG A 22 -7.83 -10.02 -5.34
C ARG A 22 -7.96 -8.56 -5.77
N HIS A 23 -7.79 -7.61 -4.82
CA HIS A 23 -7.78 -6.17 -5.09
C HIS A 23 -6.39 -5.63 -5.44
N GLY A 24 -5.42 -6.52 -5.58
CA GLY A 24 -4.11 -6.19 -6.14
C GLY A 24 -3.03 -5.90 -5.13
N TYR A 25 -3.27 -6.07 -3.84
CA TYR A 25 -2.23 -5.95 -2.82
C TYR A 25 -1.36 -7.21 -2.74
N VAL A 26 -0.11 -7.05 -2.36
CA VAL A 26 0.75 -8.12 -1.87
C VAL A 26 0.53 -8.21 -0.37
N VAL A 27 0.22 -9.39 0.15
CA VAL A 27 -0.18 -9.55 1.55
C VAL A 27 0.69 -10.61 2.22
N ASP A 28 1.35 -10.20 3.31
CA ASP A 28 1.91 -11.12 4.29
C ASP A 28 0.95 -11.18 5.49
N ASP A 29 0.76 -12.35 6.08
CA ASP A 29 -0.11 -12.48 7.25
C ASP A 29 0.56 -13.18 8.43
N ALA A 30 0.13 -12.83 9.64
CA ALA A 30 0.60 -13.39 10.90
C ALA A 30 -0.58 -13.76 11.82
N ALA A 31 -0.43 -14.85 12.57
CA ALA A 31 -1.46 -15.38 13.44
C ALA A 31 -1.39 -14.86 14.89
N ASP A 32 -0.35 -14.12 15.23
CA ASP A 32 -0.13 -13.59 16.57
C ASP A 32 0.73 -12.33 16.54
N GLY A 33 0.76 -11.61 17.66
CA GLY A 33 1.47 -10.34 17.75
C GLY A 33 3.00 -10.46 17.68
N ARG A 34 3.59 -11.60 18.07
CA ARG A 34 5.05 -11.79 17.97
C ARG A 34 5.49 -12.01 16.53
N ALA A 35 4.77 -12.86 15.81
CA ALA A 35 4.98 -13.04 14.37
C ALA A 35 4.73 -11.72 13.62
N GLY A 36 3.66 -10.98 13.98
CA GLY A 36 3.36 -9.66 13.44
C GLY A 36 4.50 -8.65 13.66
N LEU A 37 5.09 -8.62 14.86
CA LEU A 37 6.24 -7.76 15.16
C LEU A 37 7.46 -8.13 14.33
N TYR A 38 7.77 -9.43 14.21
CA TYR A 38 8.86 -9.91 13.38
C TYR A 38 8.69 -9.42 11.92
N PHE A 39 7.54 -9.67 11.31
CA PHE A 39 7.27 -9.22 9.95
C PHE A 39 7.39 -7.69 9.82
N ALA A 40 6.75 -6.95 10.72
CA ALA A 40 6.75 -5.48 10.69
C ALA A 40 8.16 -4.86 10.83
N THR A 41 9.11 -5.56 11.45
CA THR A 41 10.49 -5.06 11.64
C THR A 41 11.43 -5.49 10.54
N GLU A 42 11.30 -6.71 10.04
CA GLU A 42 12.22 -7.30 9.05
C GLU A 42 11.89 -6.92 7.61
N PHE A 43 10.64 -6.55 7.34
CA PHE A 43 10.20 -6.21 5.99
C PHE A 43 9.63 -4.79 5.91
N ASP A 44 9.55 -4.25 4.70
CA ASP A 44 8.93 -2.96 4.46
C ASP A 44 7.50 -3.16 3.93
N TYR A 45 6.58 -2.40 4.53
CA TYR A 45 5.16 -2.43 4.22
C TYR A 45 4.64 -1.02 3.91
N ASP A 46 3.63 -0.95 3.04
CA ASP A 46 2.91 0.29 2.76
C ASP A 46 1.82 0.57 3.80
N ALA A 47 1.24 -0.48 4.41
CA ALA A 47 0.32 -0.38 5.54
C ALA A 47 0.22 -1.71 6.29
N ALA A 48 -0.34 -1.68 7.51
CA ALA A 48 -0.72 -2.87 8.25
C ALA A 48 -2.17 -2.83 8.71
N ILE A 49 -2.77 -4.02 8.81
CA ILE A 49 -4.07 -4.26 9.47
C ILE A 49 -3.79 -5.13 10.69
N ILE A 50 -4.14 -4.65 11.88
CA ILE A 50 -3.77 -5.30 13.14
C ILE A 50 -5.02 -5.49 14.01
N ASP A 51 -5.33 -6.73 14.38
CA ASP A 51 -6.32 -6.97 15.43
C ASP A 51 -5.76 -6.61 16.81
N LEU A 52 -6.61 -6.10 17.70
CA LEU A 52 -6.21 -5.79 19.07
C LEU A 52 -6.18 -7.04 19.96
N GLY A 53 -7.05 -8.02 19.69
CA GLY A 53 -7.22 -9.24 20.49
C GLY A 53 -6.20 -10.34 20.20
N LEU A 54 -4.96 -10.01 19.90
CA LEU A 54 -3.94 -10.98 19.50
C LEU A 54 -3.36 -11.77 20.68
N PRO A 55 -3.05 -13.05 20.50
CA PRO A 55 -2.29 -13.84 21.48
C PRO A 55 -0.80 -13.49 21.46
N LEU A 56 -0.07 -13.86 22.52
CA LEU A 56 1.37 -13.70 22.76
C LEU A 56 1.84 -12.26 22.91
N LEU A 57 1.36 -11.35 22.11
CA LEU A 57 1.58 -9.89 22.18
C LEU A 57 0.31 -9.22 21.69
N ASP A 58 -0.40 -8.51 22.56
CA ASP A 58 -1.63 -7.81 22.20
C ASP A 58 -1.38 -6.70 21.15
N GLY A 59 -2.44 -6.34 20.41
CA GLY A 59 -2.32 -5.42 19.27
C GLY A 59 -1.84 -4.03 19.67
N ILE A 60 -2.24 -3.49 20.83
CA ILE A 60 -1.79 -2.19 21.32
C ILE A 60 -0.29 -2.20 21.60
N SER A 61 0.19 -3.24 22.29
CA SER A 61 1.61 -3.44 22.57
C SER A 61 2.41 -3.69 21.30
N LEU A 62 1.86 -4.40 20.33
CA LEU A 62 2.45 -4.59 19.01
C LEU A 62 2.64 -3.24 18.29
N ILE A 63 1.62 -2.42 18.21
CA ILE A 63 1.68 -1.10 17.57
C ILE A 63 2.73 -0.22 18.23
N ARG A 64 2.76 -0.15 19.57
CA ARG A 64 3.79 0.61 20.29
C ARG A 64 5.20 0.15 19.96
N GLN A 65 5.43 -1.17 19.87
CA GLN A 65 6.75 -1.71 19.54
C GLN A 65 7.14 -1.44 18.08
N ILE A 66 6.19 -1.53 17.13
CA ILE A 66 6.41 -1.14 15.73
C ILE A 66 6.86 0.33 15.65
N ARG A 67 6.15 1.22 16.36
CA ARG A 67 6.48 2.66 16.40
C ARG A 67 7.82 2.93 17.10
N ALA A 68 8.12 2.23 18.19
CA ALA A 68 9.40 2.34 18.89
C ALA A 68 10.60 1.88 18.02
N LYS A 69 10.36 1.01 17.02
CA LYS A 69 11.36 0.61 16.00
C LYS A 69 11.49 1.62 14.84
N GLY A 70 10.79 2.75 14.90
CA GLY A 70 10.84 3.80 13.88
C GLY A 70 10.03 3.51 12.61
N LYS A 71 9.23 2.46 12.58
CA LYS A 71 8.35 2.18 11.43
C LYS A 71 7.17 3.15 11.43
N THR A 72 6.93 3.79 10.27
CA THR A 72 5.96 4.90 10.11
C THR A 72 4.80 4.57 9.18
N PHE A 73 4.78 3.38 8.56
CA PHE A 73 3.67 2.98 7.70
C PHE A 73 2.32 3.04 8.44
N PRO A 74 1.22 3.40 7.77
CA PRO A 74 -0.09 3.52 8.40
C PRO A 74 -0.61 2.19 8.91
N ILE A 75 -1.28 2.22 10.06
CA ILE A 75 -1.85 1.07 10.75
C ILE A 75 -3.36 1.25 10.89
N LEU A 76 -4.12 0.30 10.33
CA LEU A 76 -5.56 0.15 10.52
C LEU A 76 -5.83 -0.90 11.59
N ILE A 77 -6.51 -0.53 12.66
CA ILE A 77 -6.90 -1.45 13.73
C ILE A 77 -8.19 -2.19 13.37
N LEU A 78 -8.24 -3.50 13.68
CA LEU A 78 -9.49 -4.23 13.83
C LEU A 78 -9.84 -4.34 15.31
N THR A 79 -11.09 -4.07 15.70
CA THR A 79 -11.52 -4.14 17.10
C THR A 79 -12.91 -4.73 17.23
N ALA A 80 -13.19 -5.46 18.32
CA ALA A 80 -14.52 -5.93 18.64
C ALA A 80 -15.47 -4.76 19.01
N ARG A 81 -16.76 -4.97 18.87
CA ARG A 81 -17.79 -3.99 19.26
C ARG A 81 -17.75 -3.69 20.76
N GLY A 82 -17.58 -2.45 21.15
CA GLY A 82 -17.96 -1.96 22.49
C GLY A 82 -16.92 -1.13 23.21
N ASP A 83 -15.64 -1.44 23.14
CA ASP A 83 -14.65 -0.74 23.97
C ASP A 83 -14.11 0.51 23.26
N TRP A 84 -14.69 1.67 23.64
CA TRP A 84 -14.11 2.97 23.27
C TRP A 84 -12.69 3.13 23.80
N GLN A 85 -12.37 2.48 24.95
CA GLN A 85 -11.02 2.46 25.53
C GLN A 85 -10.01 1.83 24.58
N ASP A 86 -10.36 0.70 23.95
CA ASP A 86 -9.50 0.03 22.98
C ASP A 86 -9.22 0.90 21.74
N LYS A 87 -10.23 1.62 21.26
CA LYS A 87 -10.06 2.56 20.14
C LYS A 87 -9.12 3.71 20.49
N VAL A 88 -9.34 4.34 21.66
CA VAL A 88 -8.48 5.41 22.17
C VAL A 88 -7.07 4.88 22.42
N GLY A 89 -6.95 3.74 23.12
CA GLY A 89 -5.66 3.13 23.42
C GLY A 89 -4.86 2.73 22.17
N GLY A 90 -5.55 2.29 21.13
CA GLY A 90 -4.93 1.95 19.85
C GLY A 90 -4.44 3.18 19.07
N LEU A 91 -5.25 4.24 19.01
CA LEU A 91 -4.87 5.51 18.39
C LEU A 91 -3.71 6.16 19.16
N ASP A 92 -3.77 6.19 20.49
CA ASP A 92 -2.69 6.70 21.35
C ASP A 92 -1.40 5.88 21.23
N ALA A 93 -1.51 4.57 20.88
CA ALA A 93 -0.36 3.72 20.60
C ALA A 93 0.31 4.04 19.26
N GLY A 94 -0.34 4.81 18.38
CA GLY A 94 0.16 5.22 17.08
C GLY A 94 -0.51 4.57 15.88
N ALA A 95 -1.72 4.02 16.04
CA ALA A 95 -2.54 3.65 14.89
C ALA A 95 -3.16 4.87 14.21
N ASP A 96 -3.54 4.73 12.95
CA ASP A 96 -3.99 5.84 12.10
C ASP A 96 -5.51 5.83 11.86
N ASP A 97 -6.16 4.67 11.98
CA ASP A 97 -7.61 4.50 11.86
C ASP A 97 -8.03 3.16 12.50
N TYR A 98 -9.35 2.94 12.64
CA TYR A 98 -9.90 1.69 13.15
C TYR A 98 -11.16 1.27 12.40
N VAL A 99 -11.45 -0.05 12.45
CA VAL A 99 -12.67 -0.69 11.95
C VAL A 99 -13.23 -1.61 13.01
N VAL A 100 -14.53 -1.57 13.19
CA VAL A 100 -15.25 -2.40 14.17
C VAL A 100 -15.71 -3.70 13.51
N LYS A 101 -15.43 -4.83 14.13
CA LYS A 101 -15.95 -6.15 13.73
C LYS A 101 -17.44 -6.28 14.11
N PRO A 102 -18.33 -6.85 13.26
CA PRO A 102 -18.07 -7.31 11.91
C PRO A 102 -18.01 -6.16 10.90
N PHE A 103 -17.19 -6.29 9.86
CA PHE A 103 -16.98 -5.28 8.82
C PHE A 103 -17.21 -5.89 7.42
N GLN A 104 -17.34 -5.01 6.43
CA GLN A 104 -17.31 -5.37 5.02
C GLN A 104 -15.90 -5.11 4.44
N LEU A 105 -15.49 -5.94 3.47
CA LEU A 105 -14.17 -5.78 2.83
C LEU A 105 -14.03 -4.41 2.16
N GLU A 106 -15.11 -3.90 1.59
CA GLU A 106 -15.17 -2.60 0.94
C GLU A 106 -14.84 -1.45 1.91
N GLU A 107 -15.24 -1.56 3.20
CA GLU A 107 -14.88 -0.59 4.22
C GLU A 107 -13.36 -0.62 4.49
N ILE A 108 -12.78 -1.81 4.64
CA ILE A 108 -11.33 -1.98 4.81
C ILE A 108 -10.58 -1.36 3.62
N LEU A 109 -10.99 -1.65 2.39
CA LEU A 109 -10.37 -1.13 1.18
C LEU A 109 -10.45 0.40 1.10
N ALA A 110 -11.60 0.98 1.40
CA ALA A 110 -11.78 2.42 1.38
C ALA A 110 -10.87 3.13 2.41
N ARG A 111 -10.77 2.58 3.62
CA ARG A 111 -9.90 3.13 4.68
C ARG A 111 -8.42 2.95 4.34
N LEU A 112 -8.00 1.78 3.85
CA LEU A 112 -6.63 1.55 3.40
C LEU A 112 -6.21 2.52 2.29
N ASN A 113 -7.04 2.69 1.27
CA ASN A 113 -6.78 3.66 0.20
C ASN A 113 -6.60 5.09 0.75
N ALA A 114 -7.44 5.49 1.72
CA ALA A 114 -7.33 6.79 2.36
C ALA A 114 -6.06 6.93 3.20
N LEU A 115 -5.66 5.86 3.91
CA LEU A 115 -4.44 5.82 4.73
C LEU A 115 -3.19 5.89 3.85
N LEU A 116 -3.08 5.05 2.83
CA LEU A 116 -1.96 5.03 1.88
C LEU A 116 -1.78 6.40 1.21
N ARG A 117 -2.88 6.97 0.71
CA ARG A 117 -2.87 8.29 0.09
C ARG A 117 -2.41 9.39 1.05
N ARG A 118 -2.92 9.41 2.30
CA ARG A 118 -2.53 10.40 3.32
C ARG A 118 -1.07 10.24 3.74
N ALA A 119 -0.59 9.00 3.86
CA ALA A 119 0.83 8.72 4.15
C ALA A 119 1.75 9.25 3.04
N ALA A 120 1.29 9.23 1.78
CA ALA A 120 1.97 9.83 0.64
C ALA A 120 1.81 11.37 0.54
N GLY A 121 1.14 12.01 1.52
CA GLY A 121 0.97 13.47 1.57
C GLY A 121 -0.25 14.01 0.80
N PHE A 122 -1.11 13.14 0.26
CA PHE A 122 -2.27 13.59 -0.54
C PHE A 122 -3.58 13.53 0.25
N SER A 123 -4.28 14.65 0.35
CA SER A 123 -5.58 14.76 1.03
C SER A 123 -6.77 14.34 0.15
N LYS A 124 -6.68 14.55 -1.17
CA LYS A 124 -7.76 14.27 -2.13
C LYS A 124 -7.54 12.95 -2.86
N PRO A 125 -8.61 12.22 -3.23
CA PRO A 125 -8.49 10.97 -4.02
C PRO A 125 -7.87 11.18 -5.41
N LEU A 126 -8.08 12.34 -6.01
CA LEU A 126 -7.49 12.73 -7.28
C LEU A 126 -6.11 13.36 -7.03
N ILE A 127 -5.09 12.75 -7.60
CA ILE A 127 -3.68 13.20 -7.54
C ILE A 127 -3.30 13.64 -8.95
N GLU A 128 -2.84 14.88 -9.10
CA GLU A 128 -2.56 15.49 -10.41
C GLU A 128 -1.09 15.90 -10.50
N PHE A 129 -0.45 15.52 -11.60
CA PHE A 129 0.90 15.93 -11.99
C PHE A 129 0.87 16.42 -13.45
N GLY A 130 0.70 17.73 -13.63
CA GLY A 130 0.49 18.31 -14.95
C GLY A 130 -0.75 17.71 -15.63
N PRO A 131 -0.64 17.13 -16.85
CA PRO A 131 -1.79 16.58 -17.56
C PRO A 131 -2.18 15.16 -17.09
N ILE A 132 -1.36 14.51 -16.23
CA ILE A 132 -1.60 13.15 -15.72
C ILE A 132 -2.35 13.25 -14.41
N ALA A 133 -3.48 12.56 -14.30
CA ALA A 133 -4.22 12.45 -13.05
C ALA A 133 -4.50 10.99 -12.67
N LEU A 134 -4.30 10.68 -11.39
CA LEU A 134 -4.59 9.39 -10.76
C LEU A 134 -5.78 9.52 -9.82
N ASP A 135 -6.87 8.83 -10.11
CA ASP A 135 -7.99 8.62 -9.20
C ASP A 135 -7.77 7.33 -8.40
N THR A 136 -7.31 7.47 -7.16
CA THR A 136 -7.01 6.32 -6.28
C THR A 136 -8.27 5.58 -5.85
N SER A 137 -9.44 6.22 -5.84
CA SER A 137 -10.72 5.60 -5.47
C SER A 137 -11.34 4.83 -6.65
N GLY A 138 -11.33 5.45 -7.84
CA GLY A 138 -11.83 4.83 -9.07
C GLY A 138 -10.84 3.90 -9.75
N LYS A 139 -9.60 3.81 -9.24
CA LYS A 139 -8.48 3.05 -9.84
C LYS A 139 -8.29 3.37 -11.33
N ARG A 140 -8.23 4.65 -11.66
CA ARG A 140 -8.11 5.17 -13.02
C ARG A 140 -6.98 6.18 -13.15
N VAL A 141 -6.37 6.17 -14.33
CA VAL A 141 -5.39 7.19 -14.72
C VAL A 141 -5.91 7.91 -15.96
N THR A 142 -5.80 9.22 -15.97
CA THR A 142 -6.16 10.03 -17.15
C THR A 142 -4.96 10.85 -17.62
N LEU A 143 -4.92 11.11 -18.92
CA LEU A 143 -4.00 12.04 -19.56
C LEU A 143 -4.83 13.12 -20.27
N ASN A 144 -4.66 14.39 -19.94
CA ASN A 144 -5.47 15.49 -20.44
C ASN A 144 -6.99 15.25 -20.27
N GLY A 145 -7.40 14.63 -19.16
CA GLY A 145 -8.79 14.27 -18.86
C GLY A 145 -9.32 13.01 -19.58
N SER A 146 -8.57 12.45 -20.52
CA SER A 146 -8.93 11.23 -21.25
C SER A 146 -8.42 9.98 -20.52
N ASN A 147 -9.26 8.95 -20.40
CA ASN A 147 -8.87 7.72 -19.71
C ASN A 147 -7.73 7.00 -20.44
N VAL A 148 -6.73 6.56 -19.68
CA VAL A 148 -5.60 5.77 -20.19
C VAL A 148 -5.89 4.29 -19.87
N ASP A 149 -5.95 3.46 -20.91
CA ASP A 149 -6.17 2.02 -20.75
C ASP A 149 -4.89 1.34 -20.24
N LEU A 150 -4.91 0.89 -18.98
CA LEU A 150 -3.80 0.25 -18.29
C LEU A 150 -4.17 -1.17 -17.89
N THR A 151 -3.21 -2.10 -18.03
CA THR A 151 -3.31 -3.41 -17.39
C THR A 151 -3.21 -3.26 -15.87
N ALA A 152 -3.63 -4.27 -15.12
CA ALA A 152 -3.59 -4.26 -13.67
C ALA A 152 -2.17 -3.98 -13.10
N TYR A 153 -1.13 -4.54 -13.72
CA TYR A 153 0.26 -4.30 -13.30
C TYR A 153 0.78 -2.91 -13.70
N GLU A 154 0.41 -2.41 -14.87
CA GLU A 154 0.74 -1.03 -15.25
C GLU A 154 0.07 -0.03 -14.29
N TYR A 155 -1.20 -0.26 -13.92
CA TYR A 155 -1.89 0.57 -12.94
C TYR A 155 -1.18 0.53 -11.57
N LYS A 156 -0.89 -0.65 -11.03
CA LYS A 156 -0.19 -0.78 -9.75
C LYS A 156 1.17 -0.06 -9.75
N MET A 157 1.92 -0.20 -10.85
CA MET A 157 3.22 0.43 -10.98
C MET A 157 3.12 1.95 -11.01
N ILE A 158 2.21 2.51 -11.80
CA ILE A 158 2.07 3.96 -11.86
C ILE A 158 1.47 4.52 -10.58
N GLU A 159 0.51 3.84 -9.94
CA GLU A 159 -0.03 4.20 -8.63
C GLU A 159 1.09 4.27 -7.59
N TYR A 160 1.94 3.25 -7.51
CA TYR A 160 3.05 3.22 -6.57
C TYR A 160 4.03 4.38 -6.81
N LEU A 161 4.43 4.59 -8.05
CA LEU A 161 5.35 5.68 -8.41
C LEU A 161 4.75 7.07 -8.15
N MET A 162 3.46 7.28 -8.44
CA MET A 162 2.78 8.56 -8.23
C MET A 162 2.50 8.85 -6.74
N LEU A 163 2.42 7.83 -5.90
CA LEU A 163 2.33 7.99 -4.45
C LEU A 163 3.70 8.26 -3.79
N HIS A 164 4.81 8.10 -4.53
CA HIS A 164 6.17 8.40 -4.07
C HIS A 164 6.87 9.40 -5.02
N PRO A 165 6.27 10.59 -5.27
CA PRO A 165 6.81 11.53 -6.24
C PRO A 165 8.19 12.03 -5.84
N GLY A 166 9.09 12.17 -6.79
CA GLY A 166 10.46 12.62 -6.54
C GLY A 166 11.40 11.58 -5.92
N GLN A 167 10.86 10.48 -5.38
CA GLN A 167 11.67 9.40 -4.79
C GLN A 167 12.18 8.44 -5.86
N VAL A 168 13.41 7.94 -5.68
CA VAL A 168 13.97 6.88 -6.53
C VAL A 168 13.57 5.55 -5.94
N ILE A 169 12.70 4.83 -6.63
CA ILE A 169 12.21 3.51 -6.22
C ILE A 169 13.07 2.45 -6.91
N SER A 170 13.70 1.58 -6.12
CA SER A 170 14.54 0.53 -6.65
C SER A 170 13.73 -0.55 -7.39
N LYS A 171 14.38 -1.31 -8.29
CA LYS A 171 13.72 -2.44 -8.95
C LYS A 171 13.29 -3.52 -7.95
N THR A 172 14.09 -3.76 -6.93
CA THR A 172 13.77 -4.72 -5.85
C THR A 172 12.51 -4.28 -5.11
N GLU A 173 12.45 -3.04 -4.68
CA GLU A 173 11.28 -2.47 -4.01
C GLU A 173 10.03 -2.55 -4.88
N LEU A 174 10.10 -2.15 -6.17
CA LEU A 174 8.98 -2.30 -7.09
C LEU A 174 8.53 -3.76 -7.22
N THR A 175 9.47 -4.69 -7.29
CA THR A 175 9.13 -6.12 -7.38
C THR A 175 8.40 -6.59 -6.12
N GLU A 176 8.91 -6.24 -4.93
CA GLU A 176 8.32 -6.65 -3.64
C GLU A 176 6.93 -6.07 -3.41
N HIS A 177 6.67 -4.85 -3.89
CA HIS A 177 5.38 -4.17 -3.73
C HIS A 177 4.37 -4.43 -4.85
N LEU A 178 4.81 -4.98 -6.00
CA LEU A 178 3.94 -5.28 -7.13
C LEU A 178 3.61 -6.77 -7.26
N TYR A 179 4.49 -7.66 -6.79
CA TYR A 179 4.36 -9.10 -6.97
C TYR A 179 4.36 -9.85 -5.64
N ALA A 180 3.54 -10.89 -5.52
CA ALA A 180 3.68 -11.87 -4.45
C ALA A 180 5.01 -12.65 -4.63
N GLN A 181 5.56 -13.18 -3.51
CA GLN A 181 6.91 -13.76 -3.44
C GLN A 181 7.24 -14.88 -4.44
N ASP A 182 6.24 -15.50 -5.06
CA ASP A 182 6.39 -16.65 -5.97
C ASP A 182 6.50 -16.28 -7.45
N TYR A 183 6.61 -15.00 -7.80
CA TYR A 183 6.74 -14.61 -9.19
C TYR A 183 8.20 -14.74 -9.65
N ASP A 184 8.40 -15.53 -10.71
CA ASP A 184 9.70 -15.73 -11.37
C ASP A 184 10.29 -14.37 -11.75
N ARG A 185 11.43 -14.02 -11.11
CA ARG A 185 12.05 -12.68 -11.18
C ARG A 185 12.73 -12.45 -12.53
N ASP A 186 11.96 -12.45 -13.60
CA ASP A 186 12.50 -12.03 -14.89
C ASP A 186 12.78 -10.53 -14.84
N SER A 187 14.06 -10.17 -14.73
CA SER A 187 14.56 -8.82 -14.47
C SER A 187 14.10 -7.77 -15.49
N ASN A 188 13.59 -8.23 -16.63
CA ASN A 188 13.19 -7.36 -17.75
C ASN A 188 11.71 -6.97 -17.76
N VAL A 189 10.88 -7.54 -16.88
CA VAL A 189 9.43 -7.28 -16.88
C VAL A 189 9.13 -5.83 -16.46
N LEU A 190 9.87 -5.31 -15.49
CA LEU A 190 9.72 -3.91 -15.05
C LEU A 190 10.06 -2.92 -16.16
N GLU A 191 11.12 -3.19 -16.95
CA GLU A 191 11.48 -2.35 -18.10
C GLU A 191 10.36 -2.32 -19.15
N VAL A 192 9.71 -3.46 -19.39
CA VAL A 192 8.57 -3.54 -20.32
C VAL A 192 7.40 -2.69 -19.82
N PHE A 193 7.07 -2.74 -18.53
CA PHE A 193 6.00 -1.91 -17.98
C PHE A 193 6.35 -0.42 -18.03
N VAL A 194 7.56 -0.04 -17.64
CA VAL A 194 8.01 1.36 -17.73
C VAL A 194 7.92 1.86 -19.16
N ARG A 195 8.39 1.08 -20.15
CA ARG A 195 8.30 1.45 -21.56
C ARG A 195 6.85 1.66 -22.00
N ARG A 196 5.94 0.73 -21.65
CA ARG A 196 4.51 0.83 -21.99
C ARG A 196 3.84 2.03 -21.32
N LEU A 197 4.14 2.25 -20.03
CA LEU A 197 3.62 3.40 -19.29
C LEU A 197 4.08 4.72 -19.94
N ARG A 198 5.35 4.85 -20.31
CA ARG A 198 5.85 6.03 -21.03
C ARG A 198 5.10 6.26 -22.32
N GLN A 199 4.92 5.21 -23.14
CA GLN A 199 4.18 5.33 -24.40
C GLN A 199 2.72 5.76 -24.21
N LYS A 200 2.07 5.33 -23.13
CA LYS A 200 0.66 5.64 -22.84
C LYS A 200 0.48 7.00 -22.16
N LEU A 201 1.41 7.40 -21.31
CA LEU A 201 1.33 8.64 -20.52
C LEU A 201 2.04 9.83 -21.17
N ASP A 202 2.89 9.58 -22.15
CA ASP A 202 3.69 10.59 -22.84
C ASP A 202 4.00 10.13 -24.28
N PRO A 203 2.96 10.05 -25.14
CA PRO A 203 3.13 9.58 -26.51
C PRO A 203 4.06 10.48 -27.35
N ASP A 204 4.17 11.76 -27.00
CA ASP A 204 4.97 12.74 -27.72
C ASP A 204 6.39 12.93 -27.11
N ASP A 205 6.74 12.15 -26.07
CA ASP A 205 8.03 12.20 -25.33
C ASP A 205 8.40 13.60 -24.79
N THR A 206 7.39 14.39 -24.42
CA THR A 206 7.54 15.78 -23.96
C THR A 206 7.52 15.92 -22.45
N LEU A 207 6.76 15.08 -21.73
CA LEU A 207 6.55 15.17 -20.28
C LEU A 207 7.62 14.46 -19.49
N LYS A 208 8.07 13.29 -19.96
CA LYS A 208 9.00 12.37 -19.29
C LYS A 208 8.65 12.09 -17.83
N PRO A 209 7.41 11.62 -17.57
CA PRO A 209 6.90 11.52 -16.20
C PRO A 209 7.61 10.47 -15.37
N ILE A 210 8.15 9.42 -16.02
CA ILE A 210 8.91 8.34 -15.35
C ILE A 210 10.36 8.42 -15.81
N GLU A 211 11.25 8.74 -14.90
CA GLU A 211 12.69 8.79 -15.14
C GLU A 211 13.37 7.46 -14.81
N THR A 212 14.40 7.09 -15.55
CA THR A 212 15.30 5.99 -15.18
C THR A 212 16.54 6.56 -14.53
N ILE A 213 16.77 6.22 -13.28
CA ILE A 213 18.00 6.57 -12.56
C ILE A 213 18.94 5.36 -12.66
N ARG A 214 19.99 5.49 -13.48
CA ARG A 214 20.89 4.38 -13.82
C ARG A 214 21.46 3.72 -12.57
N GLY A 215 21.36 2.40 -12.50
CA GLY A 215 21.86 1.60 -11.38
C GLY A 215 21.05 1.69 -10.10
N GLN A 216 20.00 2.54 -10.03
CA GLN A 216 19.20 2.74 -8.82
C GLN A 216 17.73 2.30 -9.00
N GLY A 217 17.05 2.72 -10.09
CA GLY A 217 15.64 2.38 -10.28
C GLY A 217 14.88 3.41 -11.13
N TYR A 218 13.66 3.68 -10.72
CA TYR A 218 12.75 4.60 -11.40
C TYR A 218 12.24 5.67 -10.45
N ARG A 219 11.92 6.84 -11.01
CA ARG A 219 11.38 7.97 -10.27
C ARG A 219 10.22 8.59 -11.05
N PHE A 220 9.11 8.87 -10.38
CA PHE A 220 8.07 9.73 -10.94
C PHE A 220 8.44 11.19 -10.68
N ARG A 221 8.40 12.04 -11.72
CA ARG A 221 8.65 13.48 -11.56
C ARG A 221 7.57 14.10 -10.70
N ASP A 222 7.95 14.80 -9.65
CA ASP A 222 7.11 15.77 -9.00
C ASP A 222 6.95 16.96 -9.97
N GLY A 223 5.75 17.31 -10.33
CA GLY A 223 5.44 18.33 -11.34
C GLY A 223 5.85 19.78 -10.98
N SER A 224 7.05 19.96 -10.42
CA SER A 224 7.69 21.26 -10.14
C SER A 224 8.56 21.73 -11.30
#